data_656e6472781497f3a023f499c37b75e6
#
_entry.id   656e6472781497f3a023f499c37b75e6
#
_cell.length_a   1.000
_cell.length_b   1.000
_cell.length_c   1.000
_cell.angle_alpha   90.00
_cell.angle_beta   90.00
_cell.angle_gamma   90.00
#
_symmetry.space_group_name_H-M   'P 1'
#
loop_
_entity.id
_entity.type
_entity.pdbx_description
1 polymer ?
#
loop_
_entity_poly.entity_id
_entity_poly.type
_entity_poly.pdbx_seq_one_letter_code
_entity_poly.pdbx_strand_id
1 'polypeptide(L)'
;MSAVHVRHPPHRFGLSSGSRSRSPLCPVATSSMRRSRESKPDARSAAAELCSRCELLVQRIESFALMRPDIEGIDKLARAALRERHFAASLIDSPDPARGIQGCENNLRGLSLELECAEWAPGVTAVRKRFATRPPSLGAKFGDEEVVEVDVVAQEGLLWIECKAESVLSSNIVPQALSMKRVSKASCNRRCFGKAPKIVVYATGTLGDTEAGFLSDAGISVLSALDAKTEYLPKLPSPTKTANLDITALFALVSEVTNGGATKPISEEITSWSERKPQHAACLRAEMNEPLNLAAKLARYDSLIAHPSVIERFHDILHTVGGPKERQRWEETWQPRIKVVSPREDGDVKAEGIAEVRSLERAAQVRSLSRLSPQQLDPFELGDVAMARTFTANGRAVSSAAEQGVLLETYVHRAVWLVGL
;
A
#
# COMPACT_ATOMS: atom_id res chain seq x y z
N MET A 1 -15.57 -36.22 -29.59
CA MET A 1 -16.83 -36.99 -29.67
C MET A 1 -17.81 -36.34 -28.70
N SER A 2 -18.99 -36.00 -29.22
CA SER A 2 -20.27 -35.61 -28.58
C SER A 2 -20.30 -34.30 -27.80
N ALA A 3 -20.73 -33.28 -28.55
CA ALA A 3 -21.27 -32.04 -27.98
C ALA A 3 -22.73 -32.25 -27.56
N VAL A 4 -23.08 -31.81 -26.35
CA VAL A 4 -24.48 -31.74 -25.87
C VAL A 4 -24.92 -30.29 -25.96
N HIS A 5 -25.87 -30.07 -26.88
CA HIS A 5 -26.62 -28.82 -27.04
C HIS A 5 -27.80 -28.81 -26.06
N VAL A 6 -27.85 -27.87 -25.14
CA VAL A 6 -29.05 -27.58 -24.34
C VAL A 6 -29.71 -26.31 -24.88
N ARG A 7 -30.92 -26.48 -25.46
CA ARG A 7 -31.81 -25.38 -25.90
C ARG A 7 -32.71 -24.98 -24.74
N HIS A 8 -32.77 -23.71 -24.38
CA HIS A 8 -33.80 -23.12 -23.53
C HIS A 8 -34.98 -22.55 -24.38
N PRO A 9 -36.21 -22.73 -23.93
CA PRO A 9 -37.39 -22.13 -24.60
C PRO A 9 -37.63 -20.69 -24.17
N PRO A 10 -38.28 -19.88 -25.01
CA PRO A 10 -38.57 -18.48 -24.70
C PRO A 10 -39.87 -18.34 -23.85
N HIS A 11 -39.77 -17.60 -22.75
CA HIS A 11 -40.93 -17.17 -21.96
C HIS A 11 -41.58 -15.94 -22.61
N ARG A 12 -42.88 -16.11 -23.00
CA ARG A 12 -43.76 -15.04 -23.38
C ARG A 12 -44.33 -14.37 -22.11
N PHE A 13 -44.14 -13.07 -21.97
CA PHE A 13 -44.90 -12.26 -21.01
C PHE A 13 -46.11 -11.64 -21.67
N GLY A 14 -47.28 -11.98 -21.15
CA GLY A 14 -48.57 -11.43 -21.54
C GLY A 14 -48.81 -10.04 -20.94
N LEU A 15 -49.29 -9.13 -21.77
CA LEU A 15 -49.80 -7.82 -21.36
C LEU A 15 -51.21 -7.95 -20.79
N SER A 16 -51.43 -7.56 -19.53
CA SER A 16 -52.76 -7.36 -18.96
C SER A 16 -53.09 -5.86 -18.88
N SER A 17 -54.16 -5.50 -19.59
CA SER A 17 -54.77 -4.18 -19.60
C SER A 17 -55.60 -3.98 -18.33
N GLY A 18 -55.20 -3.03 -17.46
CA GLY A 18 -55.94 -2.60 -16.27
C GLY A 18 -56.62 -1.25 -16.50
N SER A 19 -57.93 -1.27 -16.35
CA SER A 19 -58.86 -0.18 -16.55
C SER A 19 -58.66 1.00 -15.57
N ARG A 20 -58.78 2.23 -16.10
CA ARG A 20 -58.79 3.50 -15.33
C ARG A 20 -60.17 3.75 -14.69
N SER A 21 -60.23 3.87 -13.36
CA SER A 21 -61.30 4.51 -12.65
C SER A 21 -60.96 5.97 -12.34
N ARG A 22 -61.78 6.90 -12.81
CA ARG A 22 -61.69 8.32 -12.47
C ARG A 22 -62.45 8.59 -11.17
N SER A 23 -61.84 9.22 -10.19
CA SER A 23 -62.51 9.84 -9.04
C SER A 23 -62.42 11.37 -9.13
N PRO A 24 -63.39 12.10 -8.57
CA PRO A 24 -63.62 13.50 -8.88
C PRO A 24 -62.76 14.47 -8.06
N LEU A 25 -62.49 15.60 -8.71
CA LEU A 25 -61.69 16.73 -8.21
C LEU A 25 -62.41 17.50 -7.08
N CYS A 26 -61.73 17.63 -5.92
CA CYS A 26 -62.00 18.71 -4.96
C CYS A 26 -61.07 19.91 -5.27
N PRO A 27 -61.53 21.15 -5.23
CA PRO A 27 -60.70 22.32 -5.43
C PRO A 27 -60.01 22.68 -4.12
N VAL A 28 -58.71 22.51 -4.09
CA VAL A 28 -57.83 23.02 -3.01
C VAL A 28 -57.41 24.46 -3.36
N ALA A 29 -57.71 25.37 -2.46
CA ALA A 29 -57.34 26.77 -2.54
C ALA A 29 -55.82 26.94 -2.65
N THR A 30 -55.35 27.54 -3.74
CA THR A 30 -53.98 27.92 -3.96
C THR A 30 -53.61 29.15 -3.15
N SER A 31 -53.08 28.96 -1.96
CA SER A 31 -52.29 29.98 -1.28
C SER A 31 -50.94 30.14 -2.01
N SER A 32 -50.82 31.21 -2.79
CA SER A 32 -49.56 31.59 -3.44
C SER A 32 -48.54 32.08 -2.41
N MET A 33 -47.81 31.16 -1.79
CA MET A 33 -46.55 31.47 -1.17
C MET A 33 -45.58 31.89 -2.28
N ARG A 34 -45.31 33.19 -2.41
CA ARG A 34 -44.15 33.73 -3.13
C ARG A 34 -42.92 33.13 -2.53
N ARG A 35 -42.44 32.00 -3.09
CA ARG A 35 -41.06 31.61 -2.90
C ARG A 35 -40.21 32.73 -3.46
N SER A 36 -39.45 33.40 -2.58
CA SER A 36 -38.36 34.29 -2.95
C SER A 36 -37.53 33.55 -3.98
N ARG A 37 -37.45 34.05 -5.21
CA ARG A 37 -36.46 33.62 -6.20
C ARG A 37 -35.12 34.02 -5.63
N GLU A 38 -34.45 33.09 -4.95
CA GLU A 38 -33.01 33.19 -4.80
C GLU A 38 -32.42 33.29 -6.21
N SER A 39 -31.87 34.44 -6.54
CA SER A 39 -31.21 34.69 -7.81
C SER A 39 -30.09 33.65 -7.93
N LYS A 40 -30.12 32.79 -8.94
CA LYS A 40 -28.99 31.92 -9.24
C LYS A 40 -27.73 32.78 -9.31
N PRO A 41 -26.67 32.43 -8.59
CA PRO A 41 -25.43 33.19 -8.64
C PRO A 41 -25.01 33.35 -10.10
N ASP A 42 -24.51 34.53 -10.46
CA ASP A 42 -23.94 34.77 -11.78
C ASP A 42 -22.83 33.70 -12.03
N ALA A 43 -22.79 33.11 -13.21
CA ALA A 43 -21.85 32.05 -13.55
C ALA A 43 -20.39 32.44 -13.32
N ARG A 44 -20.05 33.72 -13.46
CA ARG A 44 -18.73 34.25 -13.14
C ARG A 44 -18.45 34.23 -11.63
N SER A 45 -19.45 34.59 -10.82
CA SER A 45 -19.35 34.51 -9.36
C SER A 45 -19.17 33.05 -8.91
N ALA A 46 -19.91 32.11 -9.51
CA ALA A 46 -19.75 30.69 -9.24
C ALA A 46 -18.37 30.16 -9.65
N ALA A 47 -17.80 30.62 -10.77
CA ALA A 47 -16.45 30.27 -11.20
C ALA A 47 -15.39 30.83 -10.24
N ALA A 48 -15.55 32.03 -9.72
CA ALA A 48 -14.64 32.64 -8.74
C ALA A 48 -14.69 31.88 -7.40
N GLU A 49 -15.87 31.52 -6.94
CA GLU A 49 -16.01 30.67 -5.74
C GLU A 49 -15.35 29.30 -5.91
N LEU A 50 -15.53 28.67 -7.06
CA LEU A 50 -14.91 27.41 -7.41
C LEU A 50 -13.38 27.51 -7.43
N CYS A 51 -12.83 28.59 -8.00
CA CYS A 51 -11.39 28.86 -7.98
C CYS A 51 -10.86 28.98 -6.55
N SER A 52 -11.56 29.66 -5.66
CA SER A 52 -11.19 29.79 -4.25
C SER A 52 -11.22 28.43 -3.52
N ARG A 53 -12.21 27.60 -3.80
CA ARG A 53 -12.29 26.22 -3.26
C ARG A 53 -11.14 25.35 -3.77
N CYS A 54 -10.76 25.47 -5.03
CA CYS A 54 -9.60 24.76 -5.59
C CYS A 54 -8.31 25.22 -4.90
N GLU A 55 -8.14 26.51 -4.62
CA GLU A 55 -6.97 27.07 -3.90
C GLU A 55 -6.86 26.47 -2.50
N LEU A 56 -7.96 26.43 -1.75
CA LEU A 56 -7.99 25.82 -0.42
C LEU A 56 -7.62 24.32 -0.45
N LEU A 57 -8.07 23.58 -1.47
CA LEU A 57 -7.69 22.19 -1.63
C LEU A 57 -6.19 22.04 -1.91
N VAL A 58 -5.62 22.88 -2.79
CA VAL A 58 -4.18 22.88 -3.07
C VAL A 58 -3.38 23.11 -1.78
N GLN A 59 -3.71 24.12 -0.99
CA GLN A 59 -3.04 24.42 0.29
C GLN A 59 -3.15 23.26 1.27
N ARG A 60 -4.31 22.58 1.33
CA ARG A 60 -4.50 21.41 2.19
C ARG A 60 -3.63 20.23 1.75
N ILE A 61 -3.53 19.97 0.44
CA ILE A 61 -2.68 18.90 -0.12
C ILE A 61 -1.19 19.20 0.16
N GLU A 62 -0.76 20.44 -0.04
CA GLU A 62 0.62 20.87 0.25
C GLU A 62 0.96 20.71 1.73
N SER A 63 0.05 21.10 2.63
CA SER A 63 0.21 20.90 4.07
C SER A 63 0.31 19.42 4.42
N PHE A 64 -0.53 18.57 3.84
CA PHE A 64 -0.49 17.13 4.03
C PHE A 64 0.82 16.51 3.50
N ALA A 65 1.30 16.96 2.34
CA ALA A 65 2.56 16.51 1.76
C ALA A 65 3.77 16.86 2.65
N LEU A 66 3.75 18.02 3.31
CA LEU A 66 4.80 18.40 4.26
C LEU A 66 4.80 17.52 5.51
N MET A 67 3.62 17.14 6.02
CA MET A 67 3.48 16.25 7.17
C MET A 67 3.80 14.79 6.83
N ARG A 68 3.56 14.36 5.59
CA ARG A 68 3.67 12.98 5.14
C ARG A 68 4.48 12.86 3.84
N PRO A 69 5.77 13.25 3.85
CA PRO A 69 6.65 13.17 2.68
C PRO A 69 6.94 11.72 2.25
N ASP A 70 6.60 10.76 3.10
CA ASP A 70 6.74 9.32 2.88
C ASP A 70 5.69 8.72 1.92
N ILE A 71 4.61 9.47 1.60
CA ILE A 71 3.53 8.96 0.74
C ILE A 71 3.91 9.14 -0.74
N GLU A 72 4.04 8.02 -1.46
CA GLU A 72 4.29 8.03 -2.91
C GLU A 72 3.11 8.65 -3.67
N GLY A 73 3.37 9.54 -4.61
CA GLY A 73 2.36 10.07 -5.54
C GLY A 73 1.53 11.25 -5.01
N ILE A 74 1.79 11.74 -3.81
CA ILE A 74 1.10 12.93 -3.28
C ILE A 74 1.30 14.15 -4.20
N ASP A 75 2.45 14.24 -4.87
CA ASP A 75 2.74 15.23 -5.88
C ASP A 75 1.84 15.15 -7.12
N LYS A 76 1.33 13.96 -7.47
CA LYS A 76 0.35 13.77 -8.55
C LYS A 76 -1.00 14.35 -8.16
N LEU A 77 -1.41 14.16 -6.90
CA LEU A 77 -2.64 14.73 -6.37
C LEU A 77 -2.56 16.27 -6.35
N ALA A 78 -1.42 16.83 -5.88
CA ALA A 78 -1.18 18.26 -5.90
C ALA A 78 -1.24 18.84 -7.31
N ARG A 79 -0.56 18.21 -8.29
CA ARG A 79 -0.62 18.64 -9.69
C ARG A 79 -2.02 18.57 -10.28
N ALA A 80 -2.83 17.57 -9.88
CA ALA A 80 -4.21 17.48 -10.32
C ALA A 80 -5.04 18.65 -9.78
N ALA A 81 -4.95 18.97 -8.50
CA ALA A 81 -5.64 20.07 -7.87
C ALA A 81 -5.21 21.44 -8.48
N LEU A 82 -3.92 21.63 -8.75
CA LEU A 82 -3.42 22.82 -9.45
C LEU A 82 -4.01 22.97 -10.86
N ARG A 83 -4.18 21.89 -11.61
CA ARG A 83 -4.84 21.94 -12.93
C ARG A 83 -6.29 22.39 -12.82
N GLU A 84 -7.05 21.87 -11.85
CA GLU A 84 -8.43 22.29 -11.63
C GLU A 84 -8.51 23.75 -11.19
N ARG A 85 -7.58 24.22 -10.35
CA ARG A 85 -7.50 25.65 -9.98
C ARG A 85 -7.27 26.54 -11.21
N HIS A 86 -6.31 26.18 -12.07
CA HIS A 86 -6.04 26.94 -13.30
C HIS A 86 -7.24 26.92 -14.25
N PHE A 87 -7.91 25.78 -14.37
CA PHE A 87 -9.11 25.66 -15.17
C PHE A 87 -10.25 26.52 -14.60
N ALA A 88 -10.54 26.47 -13.30
CA ALA A 88 -11.53 27.31 -12.64
C ALA A 88 -11.24 28.82 -12.83
N ALA A 89 -9.97 29.23 -12.70
CA ALA A 89 -9.56 30.60 -12.97
C ALA A 89 -9.86 31.01 -14.43
N SER A 90 -9.59 30.13 -15.40
CA SER A 90 -9.88 30.41 -16.82
C SER A 90 -11.38 30.54 -17.12
N LEU A 91 -12.26 29.94 -16.32
CA LEU A 91 -13.71 30.08 -16.47
C LEU A 91 -14.21 31.49 -16.14
N ILE A 92 -13.53 32.26 -15.28
CA ILE A 92 -13.91 33.61 -14.87
C ILE A 92 -13.92 34.55 -16.10
N ASP A 93 -12.93 34.37 -16.98
CA ASP A 93 -12.78 35.17 -18.19
C ASP A 93 -13.44 34.55 -19.43
N SER A 94 -14.03 33.36 -19.27
CA SER A 94 -14.68 32.63 -20.36
C SER A 94 -15.94 33.36 -20.85
N PRO A 95 -16.26 33.36 -22.17
CA PRO A 95 -17.54 33.85 -22.69
C PRO A 95 -18.72 32.98 -22.24
N ASP A 96 -18.50 31.71 -21.91
CA ASP A 96 -19.51 30.78 -21.38
C ASP A 96 -18.96 30.01 -20.16
N PRO A 97 -18.89 30.65 -18.98
CA PRO A 97 -18.36 30.02 -17.76
C PRO A 97 -19.19 28.78 -17.34
N ALA A 98 -20.51 28.78 -17.58
CA ALA A 98 -21.41 27.73 -17.12
C ALA A 98 -21.04 26.35 -17.66
N ARG A 99 -20.48 26.30 -18.86
CA ARG A 99 -20.15 25.04 -19.55
C ARG A 99 -19.09 24.22 -18.84
N GLY A 100 -18.17 24.83 -18.09
CA GLY A 100 -17.06 24.17 -17.42
C GLY A 100 -17.25 23.92 -15.93
N ILE A 101 -18.13 24.68 -15.27
CA ILE A 101 -18.28 24.68 -13.82
C ILE A 101 -18.60 23.30 -13.27
N GLN A 102 -19.60 22.61 -13.83
CA GLN A 102 -20.01 21.30 -13.32
C GLN A 102 -18.91 20.24 -13.42
N GLY A 103 -18.12 20.26 -14.51
CA GLY A 103 -16.99 19.35 -14.69
C GLY A 103 -15.90 19.59 -13.64
N CYS A 104 -15.54 20.86 -13.44
CA CYS A 104 -14.55 21.25 -12.44
C CYS A 104 -15.02 20.93 -11.00
N GLU A 105 -16.30 21.16 -10.70
CA GLU A 105 -16.87 20.79 -9.40
C GLU A 105 -16.82 19.29 -9.13
N ASN A 106 -17.10 18.47 -10.15
CA ASN A 106 -17.04 17.01 -10.01
C ASN A 106 -15.59 16.56 -9.76
N ASN A 107 -14.63 17.13 -10.50
CA ASN A 107 -13.21 16.83 -10.31
C ASN A 107 -12.73 17.29 -8.93
N LEU A 108 -13.10 18.49 -8.50
CA LEU A 108 -12.76 19.03 -7.19
C LEU A 108 -13.28 18.12 -6.05
N ARG A 109 -14.53 17.65 -6.16
CA ARG A 109 -15.13 16.71 -5.20
C ARG A 109 -14.35 15.39 -5.15
N GLY A 110 -13.96 14.85 -6.32
CA GLY A 110 -13.14 13.64 -6.40
C GLY A 110 -11.81 13.80 -5.70
N LEU A 111 -11.07 14.87 -6.03
CA LEU A 111 -9.78 15.17 -5.42
C LEU A 111 -9.87 15.39 -3.90
N SER A 112 -10.93 16.06 -3.45
CA SER A 112 -11.17 16.29 -2.02
C SER A 112 -11.42 14.97 -1.29
N LEU A 113 -12.17 14.05 -1.89
CA LEU A 113 -12.45 12.73 -1.33
C LEU A 113 -11.20 11.85 -1.28
N GLU A 114 -10.34 11.90 -2.31
CA GLU A 114 -9.05 11.20 -2.32
C GLU A 114 -8.15 11.68 -1.17
N LEU A 115 -8.03 13.01 -0.99
CA LEU A 115 -7.27 13.59 0.11
C LEU A 115 -7.84 13.20 1.47
N GLU A 116 -9.15 13.36 1.66
CA GLU A 116 -9.84 12.96 2.88
C GLU A 116 -9.57 11.49 3.20
N CYS A 117 -9.70 10.61 2.23
CA CYS A 117 -9.39 9.19 2.39
C CYS A 117 -7.93 8.97 2.80
N ALA A 118 -6.98 9.69 2.19
CA ALA A 118 -5.57 9.59 2.52
C ALA A 118 -5.24 10.10 3.94
N GLU A 119 -6.00 11.07 4.45
CA GLU A 119 -5.81 11.62 5.81
C GLU A 119 -6.31 10.65 6.91
N TRP A 120 -7.43 9.96 6.70
CA TRP A 120 -8.00 9.11 7.73
C TRP A 120 -7.62 7.63 7.63
N ALA A 121 -7.29 7.13 6.43
CA ALA A 121 -6.96 5.73 6.26
C ALA A 121 -5.64 5.38 6.98
N PRO A 122 -5.58 4.26 7.73
CA PRO A 122 -4.38 3.91 8.47
C PRO A 122 -3.27 3.40 7.54
N GLY A 123 -2.04 3.83 7.79
CA GLY A 123 -0.85 3.32 7.10
C GLY A 123 -0.87 3.53 5.59
N VAL A 124 -1.28 4.73 5.14
CA VAL A 124 -1.22 5.11 3.73
C VAL A 124 0.23 5.15 3.27
N THR A 125 0.50 4.50 2.15
CA THR A 125 1.84 4.42 1.54
C THR A 125 1.89 5.06 0.16
N ALA A 126 0.76 5.19 -0.53
CA ALA A 126 0.71 5.85 -1.82
C ALA A 126 -0.69 6.40 -2.14
N VAL A 127 -0.71 7.43 -3.00
CA VAL A 127 -1.91 7.92 -3.69
C VAL A 127 -1.70 7.88 -5.20
N ARG A 128 -2.78 7.65 -5.96
CA ARG A 128 -2.75 7.59 -7.44
C ARG A 128 -1.64 6.69 -7.98
N LYS A 129 -1.54 5.50 -7.37
CA LYS A 129 -0.52 4.52 -7.75
C LYS A 129 -1.04 3.58 -8.81
N ARG A 130 -0.23 3.37 -9.85
CA ARG A 130 -0.54 2.42 -10.93
C ARG A 130 -0.03 1.03 -10.60
N PHE A 131 -0.86 0.04 -10.87
CA PHE A 131 -0.55 -1.38 -10.76
C PHE A 131 -0.91 -2.08 -12.07
N ALA A 132 -0.11 -3.08 -12.41
CA ALA A 132 -0.31 -3.89 -13.61
C ALA A 132 -0.38 -5.38 -13.26
N THR A 133 -0.91 -6.19 -14.16
CA THR A 133 -0.95 -7.65 -14.00
C THR A 133 0.42 -8.30 -14.15
N ARG A 134 1.39 -7.59 -14.75
CA ARG A 134 2.79 -8.01 -14.85
C ARG A 134 3.71 -6.90 -14.36
N PRO A 135 4.87 -7.23 -13.80
CA PRO A 135 5.87 -6.22 -13.48
C PRO A 135 6.35 -5.55 -14.77
N PRO A 136 6.65 -4.25 -14.75
CA PRO A 136 7.24 -3.58 -15.90
C PRO A 136 8.60 -4.23 -16.19
N SER A 137 8.65 -5.10 -17.18
CA SER A 137 9.90 -5.65 -17.69
C SER A 137 10.61 -4.57 -18.48
N LEU A 138 11.92 -4.40 -18.26
CA LEU A 138 12.76 -3.50 -19.04
C LEU A 138 12.59 -3.81 -20.55
N GLY A 139 11.87 -2.95 -21.27
CA GLY A 139 11.68 -3.05 -22.72
C GLY A 139 10.36 -3.65 -23.21
N ALA A 140 9.47 -4.10 -22.34
CA ALA A 140 8.13 -4.53 -22.79
C ALA A 140 7.30 -3.31 -23.21
N LYS A 141 6.83 -3.30 -24.46
CA LYS A 141 5.81 -2.33 -24.88
C LYS A 141 4.53 -2.63 -24.11
N PHE A 142 3.94 -1.60 -23.48
CA PHE A 142 2.62 -1.66 -22.88
C PHE A 142 1.57 -1.99 -23.98
N GLY A 143 1.29 -3.28 -24.23
CA GLY A 143 0.38 -3.68 -25.30
C GLY A 143 -0.82 -4.49 -24.81
N ASP A 144 -0.59 -5.41 -23.88
CA ASP A 144 -1.60 -6.39 -23.45
C ASP A 144 -1.76 -6.49 -21.92
N GLU A 145 -1.26 -5.51 -21.16
CA GLU A 145 -1.31 -5.53 -19.70
C GLU A 145 -2.50 -4.75 -19.20
N GLU A 146 -3.31 -5.37 -18.35
CA GLU A 146 -4.34 -4.66 -17.60
C GLU A 146 -3.65 -3.80 -16.53
N VAL A 147 -3.84 -2.48 -16.64
CA VAL A 147 -3.28 -1.49 -15.71
C VAL A 147 -4.43 -0.78 -15.01
N VAL A 148 -4.34 -0.65 -13.69
CA VAL A 148 -5.28 0.14 -12.89
C VAL A 148 -4.53 1.22 -12.12
N GLU A 149 -5.15 2.37 -11.97
CA GLU A 149 -4.71 3.39 -11.02
C GLU A 149 -5.58 3.25 -9.77
N VAL A 150 -4.94 3.19 -8.60
CA VAL A 150 -5.58 3.07 -7.29
C VAL A 150 -5.47 4.42 -6.61
N ASP A 151 -6.61 4.99 -6.19
CA ASP A 151 -6.65 6.34 -5.63
C ASP A 151 -5.89 6.42 -4.31
N VAL A 152 -6.10 5.47 -3.38
CA VAL A 152 -5.38 5.40 -2.11
C VAL A 152 -4.93 3.98 -1.82
N VAL A 153 -3.64 3.82 -1.52
CA VAL A 153 -3.03 2.57 -1.09
C VAL A 153 -2.69 2.68 0.39
N ALA A 154 -3.37 1.90 1.20
CA ALA A 154 -3.29 1.96 2.65
C ALA A 154 -2.82 0.63 3.27
N GLN A 155 -2.60 0.65 4.59
CA GLN A 155 -2.25 -0.52 5.38
C GLN A 155 -1.04 -1.27 4.77
N GLU A 156 0.03 -0.53 4.49
CA GLU A 156 1.27 -1.07 3.90
C GLU A 156 1.05 -1.78 2.54
N GLY A 157 0.03 -1.35 1.77
CA GLY A 157 -0.28 -1.90 0.46
C GLY A 157 -1.28 -3.05 0.44
N LEU A 158 -1.84 -3.44 1.59
CA LEU A 158 -2.84 -4.51 1.70
C LEU A 158 -4.26 -4.03 1.45
N LEU A 159 -4.47 -2.74 1.39
CA LEU A 159 -5.76 -2.12 1.14
C LEU A 159 -5.65 -1.16 -0.04
N TRP A 160 -6.43 -1.40 -1.06
CA TRP A 160 -6.60 -0.54 -2.22
C TRP A 160 -7.97 0.10 -2.17
N ILE A 161 -8.02 1.41 -2.18
CA ILE A 161 -9.26 2.18 -2.04
C ILE A 161 -9.48 2.97 -3.31
N GLU A 162 -10.68 2.83 -3.86
CA GLU A 162 -11.21 3.60 -4.97
C GLU A 162 -12.17 4.64 -4.44
N CYS A 163 -11.94 5.92 -4.73
CA CYS A 163 -12.73 7.05 -4.24
C CYS A 163 -13.76 7.51 -5.27
N LYS A 164 -15.03 7.60 -4.89
CA LYS A 164 -16.14 8.03 -5.77
C LYS A 164 -16.97 9.13 -5.14
N ALA A 165 -16.91 10.33 -5.71
CA ALA A 165 -17.60 11.53 -5.22
C ALA A 165 -18.94 11.79 -5.93
N GLU A 166 -19.56 10.77 -6.53
CA GLU A 166 -20.83 10.87 -7.24
C GLU A 166 -22.00 10.66 -6.26
N SER A 167 -23.10 11.41 -6.44
CA SER A 167 -24.30 11.27 -5.62
C SER A 167 -25.03 9.94 -5.84
N VAL A 168 -24.96 9.41 -7.06
CA VAL A 168 -25.39 8.06 -7.43
C VAL A 168 -24.24 7.42 -8.18
N LEU A 169 -23.73 6.31 -7.66
CA LEU A 169 -22.62 5.64 -8.30
C LEU A 169 -23.06 5.04 -9.64
N SER A 170 -22.34 5.40 -10.69
CA SER A 170 -22.61 4.89 -12.03
C SER A 170 -22.31 3.39 -12.13
N SER A 171 -22.98 2.70 -13.06
CA SER A 171 -22.72 1.27 -13.36
C SER A 171 -21.24 0.97 -13.71
N ASN A 172 -20.46 2.00 -14.05
CA ASN A 172 -19.03 1.86 -14.37
C ASN A 172 -18.16 1.51 -13.16
N ILE A 173 -18.65 1.70 -11.92
CA ILE A 173 -17.87 1.36 -10.72
C ILE A 173 -17.61 -0.14 -10.61
N VAL A 174 -18.57 -0.97 -11.02
CA VAL A 174 -18.45 -2.43 -10.94
C VAL A 174 -17.33 -2.96 -11.85
N PRO A 175 -17.26 -2.65 -13.15
CA PRO A 175 -16.16 -3.04 -14.01
C PRO A 175 -14.81 -2.55 -13.50
N GLN A 176 -14.71 -1.32 -13.01
CA GLN A 176 -13.47 -0.74 -12.49
C GLN A 176 -13.00 -1.47 -11.23
N ALA A 177 -13.86 -1.68 -10.25
CA ALA A 177 -13.54 -2.39 -9.02
C ALA A 177 -13.17 -3.87 -9.28
N LEU A 178 -13.84 -4.53 -10.24
CA LEU A 178 -13.49 -5.88 -10.68
C LEU A 178 -12.13 -5.92 -11.39
N SER A 179 -11.79 -4.90 -12.19
CA SER A 179 -10.47 -4.75 -12.78
C SER A 179 -9.40 -4.63 -11.69
N MET A 180 -9.59 -3.75 -10.71
CA MET A 180 -8.70 -3.65 -9.55
C MET A 180 -8.56 -5.00 -8.85
N LYS A 181 -9.65 -5.75 -8.69
CA LYS A 181 -9.64 -7.08 -8.05
C LYS A 181 -8.83 -8.11 -8.85
N ARG A 182 -8.92 -8.10 -10.19
CA ARG A 182 -8.09 -8.96 -11.05
C ARG A 182 -6.61 -8.59 -10.91
N VAL A 183 -6.29 -7.30 -11.05
CA VAL A 183 -4.92 -6.80 -10.94
C VAL A 183 -4.34 -7.07 -9.55
N SER A 184 -5.12 -6.91 -8.47
CA SER A 184 -4.66 -7.19 -7.10
C SER A 184 -4.26 -8.64 -6.87
N LYS A 185 -4.86 -9.59 -7.62
CA LYS A 185 -4.54 -11.02 -7.53
C LYS A 185 -3.25 -11.40 -8.28
N ALA A 186 -2.72 -10.53 -9.14
CA ALA A 186 -1.46 -10.78 -9.82
C ALA A 186 -0.32 -10.97 -8.81
N SER A 187 0.60 -11.87 -9.10
CA SER A 187 1.69 -12.23 -8.18
C SER A 187 2.54 -11.03 -7.77
N CYS A 188 2.80 -10.11 -8.71
CA CYS A 188 3.57 -8.88 -8.48
C CYS A 188 2.89 -7.87 -7.53
N ASN A 189 1.59 -8.01 -7.30
CA ASN A 189 0.82 -7.10 -6.44
C ASN A 189 0.44 -7.72 -5.09
N ARG A 190 0.71 -9.01 -4.90
CA ARG A 190 0.45 -9.72 -3.65
C ARG A 190 1.49 -9.34 -2.61
N ARG A 191 1.03 -8.84 -1.47
CA ARG A 191 1.84 -8.47 -0.31
C ARG A 191 1.51 -9.35 0.89
N CYS A 192 2.24 -9.13 1.98
CA CYS A 192 2.07 -9.90 3.21
C CYS A 192 1.92 -11.39 2.93
N PHE A 193 3.03 -12.01 2.59
CA PHE A 193 3.08 -13.46 2.34
C PHE A 193 2.19 -13.88 1.16
N GLY A 194 2.18 -13.07 0.09
CA GLY A 194 1.45 -13.34 -1.14
C GLY A 194 -0.07 -13.19 -1.03
N LYS A 195 -0.61 -12.52 -0.01
CA LYS A 195 -2.04 -12.16 0.04
C LYS A 195 -2.32 -11.03 -0.95
N ALA A 196 -3.41 -11.16 -1.70
CA ALA A 196 -3.89 -10.09 -2.55
C ALA A 196 -4.43 -8.94 -1.69
N PRO A 197 -4.19 -7.68 -2.09
CA PRO A 197 -4.82 -6.54 -1.46
C PRO A 197 -6.35 -6.67 -1.42
N LYS A 198 -6.96 -6.19 -0.35
CA LYS A 198 -8.41 -6.00 -0.25
C LYS A 198 -8.79 -4.76 -1.04
N ILE A 199 -9.95 -4.81 -1.71
CA ILE A 199 -10.47 -3.67 -2.46
C ILE A 199 -11.63 -3.06 -1.68
N VAL A 200 -11.62 -1.74 -1.56
CA VAL A 200 -12.68 -0.94 -0.96
C VAL A 200 -13.09 0.14 -1.94
N VAL A 201 -14.37 0.34 -2.11
CA VAL A 201 -14.94 1.53 -2.75
C VAL A 201 -15.37 2.49 -1.64
N TYR A 202 -14.75 3.66 -1.61
CA TYR A 202 -15.07 4.75 -0.68
C TYR A 202 -15.86 5.81 -1.42
N ALA A 203 -17.12 6.00 -1.05
CA ALA A 203 -18.06 6.78 -1.85
C ALA A 203 -18.92 7.75 -1.03
N THR A 204 -19.22 8.92 -1.60
CA THR A 204 -20.19 9.87 -1.03
C THR A 204 -21.65 9.53 -1.41
N GLY A 205 -21.82 8.74 -2.45
CA GLY A 205 -23.14 8.35 -2.97
C GLY A 205 -23.55 6.94 -2.59
N THR A 206 -24.78 6.58 -3.00
CA THR A 206 -25.34 5.25 -2.78
C THR A 206 -25.20 4.39 -4.03
N LEU A 207 -25.00 3.10 -3.84
CA LEU A 207 -25.09 2.08 -4.89
C LEU A 207 -26.51 1.53 -4.96
N GLY A 208 -26.93 1.14 -6.17
CA GLY A 208 -28.10 0.29 -6.34
C GLY A 208 -27.88 -1.10 -5.73
N ASP A 209 -28.94 -1.77 -5.32
CA ASP A 209 -28.87 -3.10 -4.68
C ASP A 209 -28.16 -4.13 -5.57
N THR A 210 -28.36 -4.04 -6.88
CA THR A 210 -27.74 -4.95 -7.87
C THR A 210 -26.23 -4.78 -7.91
N GLU A 211 -25.74 -3.56 -8.02
CA GLU A 211 -24.30 -3.22 -8.04
C GLU A 211 -23.64 -3.57 -6.69
N ALA A 212 -24.31 -3.26 -5.59
CA ALA A 212 -23.85 -3.62 -4.25
C ALA A 212 -23.70 -5.14 -4.09
N GLY A 213 -24.67 -5.91 -4.60
CA GLY A 213 -24.61 -7.37 -4.64
C GLY A 213 -23.39 -7.89 -5.43
N PHE A 214 -23.17 -7.39 -6.65
CA PHE A 214 -22.01 -7.80 -7.47
C PHE A 214 -20.67 -7.50 -6.80
N LEU A 215 -20.53 -6.34 -6.17
CA LEU A 215 -19.30 -5.99 -5.45
C LEU A 215 -19.09 -6.88 -4.23
N SER A 216 -20.15 -7.12 -3.46
CA SER A 216 -20.13 -8.00 -2.29
C SER A 216 -19.72 -9.43 -2.67
N ASP A 217 -20.32 -10.02 -3.70
CA ASP A 217 -20.00 -11.36 -4.21
C ASP A 217 -18.56 -11.45 -4.69
N ALA A 218 -18.03 -10.35 -5.24
CA ALA A 218 -16.63 -10.25 -5.57
C ALA A 218 -15.72 -10.07 -4.35
N GLY A 219 -16.25 -9.92 -3.13
CA GLY A 219 -15.50 -9.63 -1.91
C GLY A 219 -14.87 -8.23 -1.93
N ILE A 220 -15.57 -7.26 -2.50
CA ILE A 220 -15.22 -5.84 -2.53
C ILE A 220 -16.16 -5.13 -1.55
N SER A 221 -15.59 -4.42 -0.59
CA SER A 221 -16.35 -3.66 0.39
C SER A 221 -16.70 -2.28 -0.14
N VAL A 222 -17.89 -1.79 0.19
CA VAL A 222 -18.31 -0.41 -0.10
C VAL A 222 -18.48 0.32 1.22
N LEU A 223 -17.83 1.47 1.36
CA LEU A 223 -17.91 2.33 2.53
C LEU A 223 -18.50 3.68 2.14
N SER A 224 -19.51 4.12 2.88
CA SER A 224 -20.02 5.48 2.76
C SER A 224 -19.04 6.47 3.40
N ALA A 225 -18.71 7.53 2.68
CA ALA A 225 -17.89 8.62 3.22
C ALA A 225 -18.60 9.37 4.37
N LEU A 226 -19.92 9.28 4.45
CA LEU A 226 -20.70 9.89 5.52
C LEU A 226 -20.57 9.13 6.85
N ASP A 227 -20.34 7.81 6.76
CA ASP A 227 -20.29 6.91 7.93
C ASP A 227 -18.91 6.28 8.13
N ALA A 228 -17.91 6.72 7.34
CA ALA A 228 -16.60 6.09 7.33
C ALA A 228 -15.90 6.25 8.67
N LYS A 229 -15.70 5.11 9.32
CA LYS A 229 -14.84 4.95 10.49
C LYS A 229 -13.84 3.84 10.19
N THR A 230 -12.67 3.95 10.80
CA THR A 230 -11.61 2.94 10.64
C THR A 230 -12.06 1.52 11.02
N GLU A 231 -13.06 1.40 11.90
CA GLU A 231 -13.65 0.11 12.30
C GLU A 231 -14.36 -0.66 11.19
N TYR A 232 -14.82 0.05 10.12
CA TYR A 232 -15.45 -0.56 8.95
C TYR A 232 -14.47 -1.02 7.87
N LEU A 233 -13.20 -0.66 8.01
CA LEU A 233 -12.19 -1.18 7.10
C LEU A 233 -12.03 -2.69 7.26
N PRO A 234 -11.78 -3.42 6.16
CA PRO A 234 -11.53 -4.84 6.24
C PRO A 234 -10.38 -5.10 7.22
N LYS A 235 -10.65 -5.96 8.22
CA LYS A 235 -9.59 -6.37 9.14
C LYS A 235 -8.50 -7.07 8.34
N LEU A 236 -7.31 -6.53 8.44
CA LEU A 236 -6.14 -7.17 7.88
C LEU A 236 -5.76 -8.42 8.68
N PRO A 237 -5.01 -9.33 8.06
CA PRO A 237 -4.30 -10.34 8.81
C PRO A 237 -3.49 -9.65 9.90
N SER A 238 -3.50 -10.20 11.10
CA SER A 238 -2.63 -9.72 12.18
C SER A 238 -1.18 -9.63 11.66
N PRO A 239 -0.44 -8.58 12.00
CA PRO A 239 0.97 -8.53 11.70
C PRO A 239 1.64 -9.80 12.19
N THR A 240 2.60 -10.30 11.41
CA THR A 240 3.37 -11.45 11.86
C THR A 240 4.04 -11.15 13.20
N LYS A 241 4.05 -12.13 14.09
CA LYS A 241 4.76 -12.08 15.36
C LYS A 241 6.13 -12.73 15.31
N THR A 242 6.54 -13.17 14.12
CA THR A 242 7.85 -13.78 13.87
C THR A 242 8.69 -12.83 13.03
N ALA A 243 9.90 -12.56 13.46
CA ALA A 243 10.93 -11.85 12.69
C ALA A 243 11.97 -12.85 12.19
N ASN A 244 12.29 -12.77 10.91
CA ASN A 244 13.38 -13.50 10.29
C ASN A 244 14.56 -12.57 10.10
N LEU A 245 15.76 -13.01 10.48
CA LEU A 245 16.96 -12.20 10.50
C LEU A 245 17.91 -12.59 9.36
N ASP A 246 18.19 -11.64 8.47
CA ASP A 246 19.28 -11.74 7.51
C ASP A 246 20.63 -11.43 8.22
N ILE A 247 21.74 -11.82 7.63
CA ILE A 247 23.09 -11.59 8.15
C ILE A 247 23.35 -10.11 8.49
N THR A 248 22.80 -9.20 7.70
CA THR A 248 22.96 -7.75 7.93
C THR A 248 22.20 -7.28 9.18
N ALA A 249 21.09 -7.93 9.52
CA ALA A 249 20.37 -7.67 10.77
C ALA A 249 21.18 -8.21 11.98
N LEU A 250 21.81 -9.38 11.86
CA LEU A 250 22.67 -9.93 12.90
C LEU A 250 23.87 -8.98 13.17
N PHE A 251 24.50 -8.45 12.14
CA PHE A 251 25.54 -7.43 12.32
C PHE A 251 25.02 -6.20 13.05
N ALA A 252 23.84 -5.70 12.68
CA ALA A 252 23.24 -4.54 13.34
C ALA A 252 22.87 -4.79 14.81
N LEU A 253 22.61 -6.03 15.21
CA LEU A 253 22.31 -6.40 16.60
C LEU A 253 23.55 -6.46 17.49
N VAL A 254 24.67 -6.87 16.96
CA VAL A 254 25.89 -7.09 17.77
C VAL A 254 26.93 -5.98 17.66
N SER A 255 26.92 -5.21 16.57
CA SER A 255 27.93 -4.17 16.30
C SER A 255 28.03 -3.12 17.42
N GLU A 256 29.25 -2.74 17.76
CA GLU A 256 29.49 -1.61 18.66
C GLU A 256 28.88 -0.31 18.15
N VAL A 257 28.80 -0.11 16.83
CA VAL A 257 28.18 1.09 16.22
C VAL A 257 26.78 1.32 16.75
N THR A 258 25.94 0.29 16.73
CA THR A 258 24.52 0.36 17.11
C THR A 258 24.26 0.15 18.61
N ASN A 259 25.29 -0.24 19.35
CA ASN A 259 25.20 -0.51 20.80
C ASN A 259 25.96 0.55 21.64
N GLY A 260 25.88 1.81 21.23
CA GLY A 260 26.40 2.96 21.95
C GLY A 260 27.83 3.35 21.59
N GLY A 261 28.52 2.59 20.73
CA GLY A 261 29.85 2.95 20.26
C GLY A 261 29.91 4.21 19.42
N ALA A 262 28.84 4.52 18.69
CA ALA A 262 28.77 5.72 17.88
C ALA A 262 28.89 7.03 18.67
N THR A 263 28.54 7.03 19.97
CA THR A 263 28.56 8.22 20.84
C THR A 263 29.82 8.31 21.71
N LYS A 264 30.73 7.33 21.61
CA LYS A 264 31.97 7.27 22.39
C LYS A 264 33.19 7.64 21.51
N PRO A 265 34.44 7.69 22.04
CA PRO A 265 35.67 8.11 21.32
C PRO A 265 36.00 7.29 20.06
N ILE A 266 35.25 6.24 19.70
CA ILE A 266 35.28 5.65 18.34
C ILE A 266 35.19 6.76 17.28
N SER A 267 34.52 7.88 17.59
CA SER A 267 34.42 9.06 16.72
C SER A 267 35.79 9.66 16.39
N GLU A 268 36.80 9.60 17.28
CA GLU A 268 38.13 10.16 17.04
C GLU A 268 38.92 9.27 16.09
N GLU A 269 38.88 7.95 16.26
CA GLU A 269 39.45 7.00 15.32
C GLU A 269 38.79 7.03 13.94
N ILE A 270 37.46 7.23 13.91
CA ILE A 270 36.69 7.26 12.67
C ILE A 270 36.88 8.58 11.89
N THR A 271 37.25 9.65 12.55
CA THR A 271 37.69 10.84 11.84
C THR A 271 38.88 10.55 10.94
N SER A 272 39.81 9.67 11.39
CA SER A 272 40.90 9.17 10.55
C SER A 272 40.44 8.17 9.46
N TRP A 273 39.31 7.50 9.64
CA TRP A 273 38.73 6.60 8.64
C TRP A 273 37.90 7.34 7.60
N SER A 274 37.41 8.57 7.88
CA SER A 274 36.55 9.34 6.98
C SER A 274 37.20 9.57 5.62
N GLU A 275 38.49 9.72 5.56
CA GLU A 275 39.24 9.86 4.32
C GLU A 275 39.45 8.53 3.57
N ARG A 276 39.60 7.43 4.29
CA ARG A 276 39.85 6.10 3.71
C ARG A 276 38.60 5.29 3.44
N LYS A 277 37.55 5.51 4.23
CA LYS A 277 36.27 4.78 4.14
C LYS A 277 35.05 5.71 4.34
N PRO A 278 34.78 6.59 3.38
CA PRO A 278 33.72 7.62 3.53
C PRO A 278 32.33 7.03 3.79
N GLN A 279 32.07 5.82 3.30
CA GLN A 279 30.81 5.11 3.55
C GLN A 279 30.62 4.73 5.03
N HIS A 280 31.69 4.28 5.71
CA HIS A 280 31.63 3.97 7.14
C HIS A 280 31.40 5.23 7.98
N ALA A 281 32.07 6.32 7.63
CA ALA A 281 31.89 7.61 8.31
C ALA A 281 30.46 8.15 8.12
N ALA A 282 29.87 7.98 6.94
CA ALA A 282 28.48 8.37 6.67
C ALA A 282 27.49 7.55 7.51
N CYS A 283 27.68 6.23 7.59
CA CYS A 283 26.83 5.37 8.41
C CYS A 283 26.94 5.70 9.91
N LEU A 284 28.15 6.01 10.39
CA LEU A 284 28.33 6.41 11.77
C LEU A 284 27.61 7.72 12.10
N ARG A 285 27.78 8.74 11.25
CA ARG A 285 27.03 10.00 11.39
C ARG A 285 25.52 9.77 11.39
N ALA A 286 25.05 8.88 10.53
CA ALA A 286 23.65 8.51 10.49
C ALA A 286 23.20 7.83 11.80
N GLU A 287 24.04 6.96 12.39
CA GLU A 287 23.73 6.33 13.68
C GLU A 287 23.73 7.32 14.85
N MET A 288 24.64 8.30 14.83
CA MET A 288 24.67 9.37 15.84
C MET A 288 23.43 10.26 15.79
N ASN A 289 22.96 10.59 14.59
CA ASN A 289 21.80 11.48 14.40
C ASN A 289 20.47 10.75 14.59
N GLU A 290 20.38 9.50 14.14
CA GLU A 290 19.18 8.68 14.18
C GLU A 290 19.54 7.23 14.48
N PRO A 291 19.60 6.84 15.77
CA PRO A 291 19.94 5.48 16.16
C PRO A 291 19.00 4.44 15.54
N LEU A 292 19.55 3.39 14.95
CA LEU A 292 18.79 2.31 14.31
C LEU A 292 17.84 1.60 15.28
N ASN A 293 18.31 1.39 16.50
CA ASN A 293 17.57 0.76 17.60
C ASN A 293 16.81 -0.51 17.18
N LEU A 294 17.52 -1.42 16.47
CA LEU A 294 16.91 -2.62 15.91
C LEU A 294 16.37 -3.55 17.00
N ALA A 295 17.04 -3.63 18.14
CA ALA A 295 16.61 -4.42 19.30
C ALA A 295 15.20 -4.02 19.77
N ALA A 296 14.90 -2.72 19.89
CA ALA A 296 13.59 -2.24 20.28
C ALA A 296 12.53 -2.54 19.22
N LYS A 297 12.91 -2.51 17.93
CA LYS A 297 12.00 -2.89 16.84
C LYS A 297 11.68 -4.39 16.86
N LEU A 298 12.64 -5.22 17.24
CA LEU A 298 12.44 -6.68 17.36
C LEU A 298 11.71 -7.08 18.64
N ALA A 299 11.69 -6.25 19.69
CA ALA A 299 11.00 -6.55 20.94
C ALA A 299 9.48 -6.78 20.79
N ARG A 300 8.87 -6.33 19.69
CA ARG A 300 7.46 -6.56 19.36
C ARG A 300 7.16 -7.91 18.72
N TYR A 301 8.19 -8.70 18.42
CA TYR A 301 8.06 -10.03 17.85
C TYR A 301 8.23 -11.09 18.92
N ASP A 302 7.35 -12.09 18.91
CA ASP A 302 7.35 -13.18 19.89
C ASP A 302 8.43 -14.23 19.57
N SER A 303 8.86 -14.30 18.30
CA SER A 303 9.84 -15.27 17.83
C SER A 303 10.85 -14.63 16.85
N LEU A 304 12.11 -14.96 17.03
CA LEU A 304 13.19 -14.61 16.12
C LEU A 304 13.72 -15.89 15.46
N ILE A 305 13.82 -15.89 14.13
CA ILE A 305 14.32 -17.02 13.35
C ILE A 305 15.43 -16.56 12.41
N ALA A 306 16.30 -17.50 12.02
CA ALA A 306 17.29 -17.28 10.98
C ALA A 306 17.57 -18.58 10.21
N HIS A 307 17.94 -18.45 8.94
CA HIS A 307 18.34 -19.59 8.11
C HIS A 307 19.71 -20.13 8.55
N PRO A 308 19.99 -21.47 8.52
CA PRO A 308 21.30 -22.03 8.88
C PRO A 308 22.46 -21.38 8.13
N SER A 309 22.36 -21.19 6.81
CA SER A 309 23.40 -20.56 6.01
C SER A 309 23.71 -19.10 6.41
N VAL A 310 22.73 -18.40 6.99
CA VAL A 310 22.92 -17.05 7.53
C VAL A 310 23.75 -17.11 8.81
N ILE A 311 23.42 -18.04 9.71
CA ILE A 311 24.12 -18.21 10.99
C ILE A 311 25.57 -18.66 10.76
N GLU A 312 25.81 -19.64 9.89
CA GLU A 312 27.15 -20.11 9.55
C GLU A 312 28.05 -18.95 9.04
N ARG A 313 27.56 -18.24 8.01
CA ARG A 313 28.30 -17.10 7.46
C ARG A 313 28.49 -15.97 8.47
N PHE A 314 27.50 -15.73 9.31
CA PHE A 314 27.61 -14.73 10.36
C PHE A 314 28.70 -15.09 11.36
N HIS A 315 28.76 -16.36 11.81
CA HIS A 315 29.79 -16.86 12.70
C HIS A 315 31.19 -16.69 12.09
N ASP A 316 31.39 -17.12 10.85
CA ASP A 316 32.66 -16.98 10.15
C ASP A 316 33.17 -15.52 10.14
N ILE A 317 32.27 -14.59 9.82
CA ILE A 317 32.60 -13.17 9.77
C ILE A 317 32.82 -12.62 11.19
N LEU A 318 31.99 -12.97 12.16
CA LEU A 318 32.09 -12.50 13.53
C LEU A 318 33.45 -12.98 14.17
N HIS A 319 33.84 -14.21 13.90
CA HIS A 319 35.10 -14.73 14.38
C HIS A 319 36.31 -14.08 13.71
N THR A 320 36.19 -13.71 12.44
CA THR A 320 37.29 -13.11 11.67
C THR A 320 37.50 -11.62 11.99
N VAL A 321 36.42 -10.84 12.07
CA VAL A 321 36.50 -9.38 12.17
C VAL A 321 35.77 -8.78 13.37
N GLY A 322 34.98 -9.57 14.10
CA GLY A 322 34.26 -9.09 15.27
C GLY A 322 35.17 -8.92 16.50
N GLY A 323 34.91 -7.86 17.27
CA GLY A 323 35.60 -7.61 18.52
C GLY A 323 35.06 -8.44 19.70
N PRO A 324 35.77 -8.45 20.84
CA PRO A 324 35.36 -9.20 22.03
C PRO A 324 33.95 -8.88 22.51
N LYS A 325 33.58 -7.60 22.53
CA LYS A 325 32.23 -7.16 22.95
C LYS A 325 31.14 -7.57 21.97
N GLU A 326 31.46 -7.58 20.67
CA GLU A 326 30.53 -8.00 19.63
C GLU A 326 30.25 -9.50 19.72
N ARG A 327 31.32 -10.32 19.98
CA ARG A 327 31.18 -11.76 20.21
C ARG A 327 30.43 -12.07 21.50
N GLN A 328 30.78 -11.40 22.62
CA GLN A 328 30.07 -11.57 23.89
C GLN A 328 28.55 -11.25 23.73
N ARG A 329 28.24 -10.15 23.07
CA ARG A 329 26.83 -9.75 22.83
C ARG A 329 26.06 -10.77 21.99
N TRP A 330 26.73 -11.39 21.03
CA TRP A 330 26.18 -12.51 20.29
C TRP A 330 25.86 -13.69 21.17
N GLU A 331 26.86 -14.21 21.87
CA GLU A 331 26.79 -15.43 22.67
C GLU A 331 25.79 -15.30 23.84
N GLU A 332 25.85 -14.19 24.57
CA GLU A 332 25.03 -14.00 25.77
C GLU A 332 23.64 -13.47 25.50
N THR A 333 23.45 -12.66 24.46
CA THR A 333 22.18 -11.94 24.27
C THR A 333 21.36 -12.48 23.12
N TRP A 334 21.98 -12.69 21.95
CA TRP A 334 21.19 -12.92 20.72
C TRP A 334 21.11 -14.38 20.31
N GLN A 335 22.19 -15.12 20.36
CA GLN A 335 22.20 -16.52 19.98
C GLN A 335 21.15 -17.36 20.72
N PRO A 336 20.94 -17.22 22.05
CA PRO A 336 19.92 -17.99 22.76
C PRO A 336 18.48 -17.66 22.37
N ARG A 337 18.27 -16.50 21.73
CA ARG A 337 16.94 -15.99 21.35
C ARG A 337 16.53 -16.33 19.94
N ILE A 338 17.48 -16.75 19.10
CA ILE A 338 17.27 -16.96 17.66
C ILE A 338 17.16 -18.48 17.41
N LYS A 339 16.02 -18.89 16.86
CA LYS A 339 15.83 -20.27 16.41
C LYS A 339 16.40 -20.40 15.00
N VAL A 340 17.24 -21.40 14.80
CA VAL A 340 17.75 -21.75 13.46
C VAL A 340 16.74 -22.67 12.79
N VAL A 341 16.25 -22.28 11.61
CA VAL A 341 15.18 -22.98 10.91
C VAL A 341 15.56 -23.18 9.45
N SER A 342 15.51 -24.41 8.96
CA SER A 342 15.68 -24.76 7.55
C SER A 342 14.31 -25.04 6.89
N PRO A 343 13.94 -24.37 5.80
CA PRO A 343 12.69 -24.65 5.10
C PRO A 343 12.68 -25.99 4.35
N ARG A 344 13.83 -26.69 4.24
CA ARG A 344 14.00 -27.87 3.38
C ARG A 344 14.05 -29.20 4.09
N GLU A 345 14.48 -29.25 5.34
CA GLU A 345 14.80 -30.51 6.04
C GLU A 345 13.59 -31.12 6.71
N ASP A 346 12.59 -30.32 7.01
CA ASP A 346 11.38 -30.79 7.68
C ASP A 346 10.19 -30.59 6.73
N GLY A 347 9.85 -31.64 5.97
CA GLY A 347 8.58 -31.73 5.26
C GLY A 347 7.37 -31.55 6.20
N ASP A 348 7.64 -31.47 7.48
CA ASP A 348 6.81 -31.02 8.59
C ASP A 348 7.53 -29.90 9.34
N VAL A 349 7.48 -28.65 8.86
CA VAL A 349 7.81 -27.50 9.71
C VAL A 349 6.70 -27.33 10.75
N LYS A 350 6.56 -28.32 11.61
CA LYS A 350 5.95 -28.19 12.94
C LYS A 350 6.98 -27.58 13.88
N ALA A 351 7.50 -26.41 13.54
CA ALA A 351 8.08 -25.57 14.57
C ALA A 351 6.90 -25.12 15.43
N GLU A 352 6.83 -25.61 16.66
CA GLU A 352 5.85 -25.16 17.66
C GLU A 352 5.87 -23.61 17.67
N GLY A 353 4.79 -22.98 17.23
CA GLY A 353 4.63 -21.53 17.17
C GLY A 353 4.86 -20.87 15.81
N ILE A 354 5.15 -21.59 14.71
CA ILE A 354 5.15 -21.03 13.35
C ILE A 354 3.79 -21.37 12.71
N ALA A 355 2.99 -20.35 12.46
CA ALA A 355 1.72 -20.50 11.77
C ALA A 355 1.94 -21.00 10.34
N GLU A 356 1.14 -21.94 9.93
CA GLU A 356 1.03 -22.61 8.63
C GLU A 356 2.09 -22.30 7.57
N VAL A 357 2.88 -23.30 7.22
CA VAL A 357 3.79 -23.27 6.06
C VAL A 357 3.00 -22.98 4.79
N ARG A 358 3.39 -21.96 4.07
CA ARG A 358 2.72 -21.57 2.82
C ARG A 358 3.15 -22.42 1.66
N SER A 359 2.24 -22.43 0.68
CA SER A 359 2.29 -23.26 -0.51
C SER A 359 3.68 -23.27 -1.15
N LEU A 360 4.09 -24.44 -1.57
CA LEU A 360 5.28 -24.71 -2.38
C LEU A 360 5.43 -23.74 -3.57
N GLU A 361 4.31 -23.22 -4.10
CA GLU A 361 4.29 -22.25 -5.20
C GLU A 361 4.99 -20.93 -4.85
N ARG A 362 4.82 -20.42 -3.63
CA ARG A 362 5.42 -19.14 -3.24
C ARG A 362 6.92 -19.28 -2.99
N ALA A 363 7.33 -20.36 -2.34
CA ALA A 363 8.75 -20.72 -2.18
C ALA A 363 9.43 -20.86 -3.56
N ALA A 364 8.77 -21.54 -4.51
CA ALA A 364 9.24 -21.65 -5.89
C ALA A 364 9.37 -20.29 -6.58
N GLN A 365 8.43 -19.37 -6.36
CA GLN A 365 8.54 -18.00 -6.88
C GLN A 365 9.77 -17.25 -6.33
N VAL A 366 10.02 -17.32 -5.02
CA VAL A 366 11.21 -16.70 -4.42
C VAL A 366 12.48 -17.33 -5.00
N ARG A 367 12.52 -18.65 -5.15
CA ARG A 367 13.65 -19.38 -5.75
C ARG A 367 13.87 -19.07 -7.23
N SER A 368 12.84 -18.67 -7.95
CA SER A 368 12.95 -18.31 -9.38
C SER A 368 13.57 -16.94 -9.64
N LEU A 369 13.90 -16.15 -8.60
CA LEU A 369 14.52 -14.83 -8.71
C LEU A 369 15.95 -14.94 -9.25
N SER A 370 16.10 -14.84 -10.57
CA SER A 370 17.35 -15.09 -11.28
C SER A 370 18.47 -14.09 -11.04
N ARG A 371 18.13 -12.90 -10.50
CA ARG A 371 19.11 -11.82 -10.22
C ARG A 371 19.67 -11.86 -8.80
N LEU A 372 19.29 -12.84 -8.00
CA LEU A 372 19.77 -13.02 -6.64
C LEU A 372 20.57 -14.32 -6.54
N SER A 373 21.66 -14.29 -5.80
CA SER A 373 22.43 -15.51 -5.50
C SER A 373 21.64 -16.42 -4.54
N PRO A 374 21.90 -17.74 -4.53
CA PRO A 374 21.25 -18.66 -3.58
C PRO A 374 21.38 -18.18 -2.12
N GLN A 375 22.55 -17.68 -1.74
CA GLN A 375 22.80 -17.15 -0.39
C GLN A 375 21.98 -15.89 -0.05
N GLN A 376 21.59 -15.10 -1.04
CA GLN A 376 20.68 -13.97 -0.84
C GLN A 376 19.21 -14.43 -0.79
N LEU A 377 18.90 -15.54 -1.47
CA LEU A 377 17.54 -16.09 -1.52
C LEU A 377 17.14 -16.79 -0.22
N ASP A 378 18.07 -17.50 0.42
CA ASP A 378 17.82 -18.29 1.63
C ASP A 378 17.03 -17.53 2.73
N PRO A 379 17.46 -16.33 3.18
CA PRO A 379 16.70 -15.60 4.19
C PRO A 379 15.32 -15.14 3.69
N PHE A 380 15.18 -14.79 2.43
CA PHE A 380 13.90 -14.35 1.90
C PHE A 380 12.92 -15.51 1.74
N GLU A 381 13.39 -16.67 1.30
CA GLU A 381 12.57 -17.89 1.23
C GLU A 381 12.09 -18.30 2.61
N LEU A 382 13.00 -18.37 3.60
CA LEU A 382 12.63 -18.67 4.97
C LEU A 382 11.58 -17.69 5.50
N GLY A 383 11.82 -16.38 5.32
CA GLY A 383 10.87 -15.35 5.76
C GLY A 383 9.48 -15.53 5.16
N ASP A 384 9.40 -15.82 3.86
CA ASP A 384 8.12 -15.99 3.17
C ASP A 384 7.41 -17.31 3.55
N VAL A 385 8.16 -18.41 3.66
CA VAL A 385 7.63 -19.74 4.07
C VAL A 385 7.15 -19.71 5.51
N ALA A 386 7.92 -19.14 6.43
CA ALA A 386 7.57 -19.02 7.84
C ALA A 386 6.58 -17.90 8.15
N MET A 387 6.09 -17.18 7.14
CA MET A 387 5.29 -15.96 7.30
C MET A 387 5.94 -14.96 8.29
N ALA A 388 7.24 -14.83 8.23
CA ALA A 388 8.04 -13.96 9.08
C ALA A 388 8.50 -12.71 8.32
N ARG A 389 8.48 -11.55 8.97
CA ARG A 389 9.05 -10.35 8.36
C ARG A 389 10.57 -10.44 8.36
N THR A 390 11.18 -10.38 7.18
CA THR A 390 12.64 -10.44 7.05
C THR A 390 13.27 -9.07 7.30
N PHE A 391 14.15 -9.02 8.28
CA PHE A 391 14.96 -7.85 8.61
C PHE A 391 16.28 -7.91 7.85
N THR A 392 16.55 -6.89 7.01
CA THR A 392 17.71 -6.87 6.12
C THR A 392 18.17 -5.45 5.84
N ALA A 393 19.46 -5.24 5.57
CA ALA A 393 19.97 -4.01 4.98
C ALA A 393 20.11 -4.13 3.44
N ASN A 394 19.77 -5.27 2.85
CA ASN A 394 19.92 -5.52 1.42
C ASN A 394 18.73 -4.99 0.60
N GLY A 395 18.53 -3.66 0.62
CA GLY A 395 17.46 -3.01 -0.15
C GLY A 395 17.55 -3.29 -1.66
N ARG A 396 18.76 -3.52 -2.20
CA ARG A 396 18.93 -3.88 -3.62
C ARG A 396 18.29 -5.23 -3.95
N ALA A 397 18.46 -6.22 -3.08
CA ALA A 397 17.82 -7.53 -3.27
C ALA A 397 16.30 -7.41 -3.21
N VAL A 398 15.76 -6.63 -2.26
CA VAL A 398 14.32 -6.38 -2.14
C VAL A 398 13.78 -5.69 -3.39
N SER A 399 14.45 -4.64 -3.88
CA SER A 399 14.06 -3.95 -5.11
C SER A 399 14.14 -4.87 -6.34
N SER A 400 15.21 -5.67 -6.45
CA SER A 400 15.38 -6.63 -7.55
C SER A 400 14.32 -7.73 -7.54
N ALA A 401 13.86 -8.18 -6.36
CA ALA A 401 12.75 -9.10 -6.25
C ALA A 401 11.44 -8.45 -6.74
N ALA A 402 11.18 -7.21 -6.33
CA ALA A 402 10.01 -6.45 -6.76
C ALA A 402 9.98 -6.22 -8.28
N GLU A 403 11.12 -5.89 -8.90
CA GLU A 403 11.26 -5.78 -10.36
C GLU A 403 10.95 -7.09 -11.09
N GLN A 404 11.20 -8.23 -10.47
CA GLN A 404 10.89 -9.57 -10.98
C GLN A 404 9.46 -10.03 -10.59
N GLY A 405 8.64 -9.15 -10.01
CA GLY A 405 7.25 -9.42 -9.66
C GLY A 405 7.04 -10.14 -8.34
N VAL A 406 8.03 -10.17 -7.46
CA VAL A 406 7.94 -10.80 -6.14
C VAL A 406 8.10 -9.74 -5.05
N LEU A 407 7.00 -9.39 -4.40
CA LEU A 407 7.03 -8.50 -3.23
C LEU A 407 7.32 -9.32 -1.97
N LEU A 408 8.45 -9.04 -1.35
CA LEU A 408 8.91 -9.69 -0.12
C LEU A 408 8.44 -8.89 1.10
N GLU A 409 8.02 -9.57 2.15
CA GLU A 409 7.68 -8.94 3.42
C GLU A 409 8.96 -8.66 4.21
N THR A 410 9.44 -7.43 4.12
CA THR A 410 10.73 -7.04 4.67
C THR A 410 10.65 -5.77 5.51
N TYR A 411 11.57 -5.65 6.44
CA TYR A 411 11.97 -4.40 7.06
C TYR A 411 13.40 -4.09 6.60
N VAL A 412 13.53 -3.11 5.72
CA VAL A 412 14.85 -2.69 5.22
C VAL A 412 15.41 -1.62 6.15
N HIS A 413 16.57 -1.92 6.73
CA HIS A 413 17.28 -1.00 7.62
C HIS A 413 18.59 -0.53 7.01
N ARG A 414 19.20 0.48 7.63
CA ARG A 414 20.53 0.97 7.28
C ARG A 414 21.58 -0.13 7.49
N ALA A 415 22.52 -0.25 6.56
CA ALA A 415 23.65 -1.15 6.70
C ALA A 415 24.54 -0.75 7.90
N VAL A 416 25.00 -1.76 8.63
CA VAL A 416 25.92 -1.65 9.75
C VAL A 416 27.01 -2.69 9.58
N TRP A 417 28.23 -2.44 10.09
CA TRP A 417 29.36 -3.36 10.03
C TRP A 417 29.91 -3.64 11.43
N LEU A 418 30.69 -4.70 11.56
CA LEU A 418 31.45 -5.01 12.77
C LEU A 418 32.69 -4.13 12.84
N VAL A 419 33.04 -3.67 14.03
CA VAL A 419 34.13 -2.70 14.23
C VAL A 419 35.40 -3.38 14.72
N GLY A 420 35.28 -4.55 15.31
CA GLY A 420 36.47 -5.32 15.80
C GLY A 420 37.03 -4.79 17.13
N LEU A 421 36.29 -4.03 17.92
CA LEU A 421 36.70 -3.42 19.18
C LEU A 421 36.27 -4.21 20.40
#